data_3d880e3db9865ba66363a64746364ea2
#
_entry.id   3d880e3db9865ba66363a64746364ea2
#
_cell.length_a   1.000
_cell.length_b   1.000
_cell.length_c   1.000
_cell.angle_alpha   90.00
_cell.angle_beta   90.00
_cell.angle_gamma   90.00
#
_symmetry.space_group_name_H-M   'P 1'
#
loop_
_entity.id
_entity.type
_entity.pdbx_description
1 polymer ?
#
loop_
_entity_poly.entity_id
_entity_poly.type
_entity_poly.pdbx_seq_one_letter_code
_entity_poly.pdbx_strand_id
1 'polypeptide(L)'
;MLARMNPSKVIGLVALAEKPGLGEALRIMRRELSRHGLGSCVIETPDALEQAIVRCSMLVTFGGDGTMLTVSSLAAAHHVPLAGVNLGRLGFMTTCSVQELPLLAYALQEGSFLTDERSMLEVVRMGVDGIAVPPRKLALNEVSLIRAQSGKMVDLDAEIDGE
;
A
#
# COMPACT_ATOMS: atom_id res chain seq x y z
N MET A 1 -4.93 11.35 14.52
CA MET A 1 -3.66 11.91 15.03
C MET A 1 -2.96 12.62 13.87
N LEU A 2 -2.43 13.83 14.06
CA LEU A 2 -1.66 14.51 13.02
C LEU A 2 -0.29 13.83 12.90
N ALA A 3 0.01 13.21 11.78
CA ALA A 3 1.29 12.54 11.55
C ALA A 3 2.36 13.59 11.18
N ARG A 4 3.44 13.68 11.94
CA ARG A 4 4.60 14.50 11.56
C ARG A 4 5.51 13.68 10.66
N MET A 5 5.72 14.17 9.44
CA MET A 5 6.65 13.57 8.51
C MET A 5 8.11 13.86 8.94
N ASN A 6 8.97 12.86 8.76
CA ASN A 6 10.41 13.03 8.98
C ASN A 6 11.01 13.78 7.76
N PRO A 7 11.57 14.97 7.92
CA PRO A 7 12.04 15.79 6.81
C PRO A 7 13.27 15.21 6.08
N SER A 8 13.97 14.24 6.68
CA SER A 8 15.10 13.55 6.05
C SER A 8 14.69 12.39 5.13
N LYS A 9 13.40 12.02 5.10
CA LYS A 9 12.87 10.93 4.30
C LYS A 9 12.15 11.48 3.06
N VAL A 10 12.02 10.63 2.04
CA VAL A 10 11.36 10.97 0.77
C VAL A 10 9.94 10.40 0.72
N ILE A 11 9.13 10.91 -0.22
CA ILE A 11 7.83 10.33 -0.57
C ILE A 11 8.06 9.25 -1.63
N GLY A 12 7.67 8.01 -1.36
CA GLY A 12 7.70 6.93 -2.32
C GLY A 12 6.48 6.99 -3.24
N LEU A 13 6.68 7.15 -4.54
CA LEU A 13 5.63 7.17 -5.56
C LEU A 13 5.52 5.79 -6.19
N VAL A 14 4.55 4.99 -5.77
CA VAL A 14 4.43 3.57 -6.14
C VAL A 14 3.54 3.41 -7.38
N ALA A 15 4.10 2.85 -8.44
CA ALA A 15 3.49 2.66 -9.76
C ALA A 15 3.79 1.26 -10.29
N LEU A 16 3.17 0.23 -9.70
CA LEU A 16 3.47 -1.19 -9.97
C LEU A 16 2.86 -1.74 -11.28
N ALA A 17 2.01 -0.99 -11.93
CA ALA A 17 1.40 -1.41 -13.19
C ALA A 17 1.20 -0.20 -14.10
N GLU A 18 1.46 -0.38 -15.38
CA GLU A 18 1.12 0.64 -16.38
C GLU A 18 -0.39 0.83 -16.47
N LYS A 19 -0.80 2.09 -16.43
CA LYS A 19 -2.19 2.51 -16.54
C LYS A 19 -2.29 3.81 -17.33
N PRO A 20 -3.38 4.03 -18.08
CA PRO A 20 -3.62 5.29 -18.75
C PRO A 20 -3.53 6.47 -17.75
N GLY A 21 -2.79 7.51 -18.12
CA GLY A 21 -2.61 8.71 -17.29
C GLY A 21 -1.55 8.60 -16.19
N LEU A 22 -0.94 7.43 -15.96
CA LEU A 22 0.07 7.24 -14.89
C LEU A 22 1.26 8.19 -15.05
N GLY A 23 1.86 8.24 -16.25
CA GLY A 23 3.05 9.07 -16.50
C GLY A 23 2.78 10.55 -16.23
N GLU A 24 1.60 11.05 -16.63
CA GLU A 24 1.16 12.43 -16.36
C GLU A 24 0.96 12.67 -14.86
N ALA A 25 0.27 11.75 -14.16
CA ALA A 25 0.05 11.85 -12.72
C ALA A 25 1.36 11.87 -11.92
N LEU A 26 2.31 10.99 -12.26
CA LEU A 26 3.66 10.98 -11.66
C LEU A 26 4.41 12.30 -11.92
N ARG A 27 4.33 12.82 -13.14
CA ARG A 27 4.96 14.09 -13.50
C ARG A 27 4.38 15.25 -12.68
N ILE A 28 3.06 15.32 -12.56
CA ILE A 28 2.37 16.32 -11.74
C ILE A 28 2.82 16.19 -10.28
N MET A 29 2.71 15.01 -9.70
CA MET A 29 3.01 14.78 -8.28
C MET A 29 4.45 15.15 -7.95
N ARG A 30 5.42 14.70 -8.76
CA ARG A 30 6.84 15.03 -8.55
C ARG A 30 7.10 16.55 -8.61
N ARG A 31 6.47 17.24 -9.57
CA ARG A 31 6.57 18.68 -9.67
C ARG A 31 5.99 19.39 -8.44
N GLU A 32 4.82 18.99 -7.98
CA GLU A 32 4.19 19.61 -6.81
C GLU A 32 4.99 19.33 -5.54
N LEU A 33 5.45 18.09 -5.31
CA LEU A 33 6.32 17.78 -4.18
C LEU A 33 7.59 18.63 -4.19
N SER A 34 8.25 18.76 -5.35
CA SER A 34 9.45 19.59 -5.49
C SER A 34 9.17 21.06 -5.19
N ARG A 35 8.03 21.63 -5.61
CA ARG A 35 7.60 22.99 -5.28
C ARG A 35 7.47 23.22 -3.78
N HIS A 36 7.10 22.17 -3.05
CA HIS A 36 6.95 22.19 -1.60
C HIS A 36 8.22 21.74 -0.85
N GLY A 37 9.36 21.58 -1.55
CA GLY A 37 10.63 21.18 -0.94
C GLY A 37 10.67 19.70 -0.50
N LEU A 38 9.73 18.86 -0.93
CA LEU A 38 9.67 17.44 -0.61
C LEU A 38 10.39 16.60 -1.66
N GLY A 39 11.31 15.74 -1.22
CA GLY A 39 11.95 14.75 -2.07
C GLY A 39 11.01 13.59 -2.39
N SER A 40 11.16 13.00 -3.58
CA SER A 40 10.40 11.83 -3.98
C SER A 40 11.24 10.83 -4.78
N CYS A 41 10.87 9.56 -4.72
CA CYS A 41 11.40 8.50 -5.59
C CYS A 41 10.26 7.71 -6.21
N VAL A 42 10.40 7.33 -7.49
CA VAL A 42 9.43 6.47 -8.19
C VAL A 42 9.81 5.01 -7.95
N ILE A 43 8.82 4.19 -7.69
CA ILE A 43 8.94 2.77 -7.34
C ILE A 43 8.02 1.99 -8.28
N GLU A 44 8.62 1.23 -9.20
CA GLU A 44 7.90 0.57 -10.29
C GLU A 44 7.85 -0.96 -10.16
N THR A 45 8.59 -1.52 -9.21
CA THR A 45 8.60 -2.97 -8.97
C THR A 45 8.50 -3.31 -7.49
N PRO A 46 8.02 -4.52 -7.12
CA PRO A 46 8.01 -4.97 -5.74
C PRO A 46 9.40 -4.96 -5.08
N ASP A 47 10.43 -5.40 -5.80
CA ASP A 47 11.82 -5.43 -5.29
C ASP A 47 12.34 -4.01 -5.01
N ALA A 48 12.02 -3.05 -5.89
CA ALA A 48 12.36 -1.66 -5.68
C ALA A 48 11.62 -1.07 -4.46
N LEU A 49 10.39 -1.52 -4.20
CA LEU A 49 9.62 -1.12 -3.04
C LEU A 49 10.27 -1.61 -1.74
N GLU A 50 10.67 -2.88 -1.66
CA GLU A 50 11.38 -3.43 -0.51
C GLU A 50 12.66 -2.67 -0.18
N GLN A 51 13.42 -2.27 -1.20
CA GLN A 51 14.65 -1.52 -1.02
C GLN A 51 14.43 -0.04 -0.63
N ALA A 52 13.37 0.58 -1.17
CA ALA A 52 13.12 2.00 -0.99
C ALA A 52 12.34 2.34 0.29
N ILE A 53 11.51 1.43 0.79
CA ILE A 53 10.54 1.71 1.84
C ILE A 53 11.17 2.24 3.14
N VAL A 54 12.34 1.76 3.50
CA VAL A 54 13.08 2.19 4.70
C VAL A 54 13.46 3.67 4.67
N ARG A 55 13.51 4.27 3.47
CA ARG A 55 13.81 5.69 3.27
C ARG A 55 12.57 6.54 3.08
N CYS A 56 11.39 5.92 3.00
CA CYS A 56 10.15 6.64 2.77
C CYS A 56 9.51 7.08 4.09
N SER A 57 8.99 8.31 4.12
CA SER A 57 8.12 8.79 5.20
C SER A 57 6.66 8.48 4.94
N MET A 58 6.30 8.29 3.67
CA MET A 58 4.98 7.91 3.20
C MET A 58 5.11 7.27 1.82
N LEU A 59 4.18 6.39 1.48
CA LEU A 59 4.00 5.89 0.12
C LEU A 59 2.72 6.47 -0.48
N VAL A 60 2.83 6.96 -1.70
CA VAL A 60 1.69 7.39 -2.52
C VAL A 60 1.56 6.40 -3.68
N THR A 61 0.50 5.60 -3.67
CA THR A 61 0.25 4.61 -4.72
C THR A 61 -0.58 5.21 -5.84
N PHE A 62 -0.23 4.90 -7.09
CA PHE A 62 -0.97 5.31 -8.28
C PHE A 62 -1.71 4.12 -8.86
N GLY A 63 -3.04 4.10 -8.70
CA GLY A 63 -3.86 2.98 -9.16
C GLY A 63 -5.23 2.96 -8.51
N GLY A 64 -5.77 1.79 -8.27
CA GLY A 64 -7.01 1.57 -7.52
C GLY A 64 -6.72 0.77 -6.24
N ASP A 65 -7.81 0.27 -5.63
CA ASP A 65 -7.75 -0.48 -4.38
C ASP A 65 -6.80 -1.69 -4.45
N GLY A 66 -6.74 -2.40 -5.57
CA GLY A 66 -5.81 -3.52 -5.76
C GLY A 66 -4.33 -3.13 -5.61
N THR A 67 -3.94 -1.92 -6.05
CA THR A 67 -2.58 -1.41 -5.85
C THR A 67 -2.31 -1.13 -4.37
N MET A 68 -3.30 -0.53 -3.68
CA MET A 68 -3.24 -0.29 -2.24
C MET A 68 -3.06 -1.61 -1.47
N LEU A 69 -3.86 -2.64 -1.79
CA LEU A 69 -3.77 -3.96 -1.16
C LEU A 69 -2.40 -4.61 -1.37
N THR A 70 -1.84 -4.52 -2.59
CA THR A 70 -0.53 -5.09 -2.90
C THR A 70 0.59 -4.48 -2.04
N VAL A 71 0.51 -3.19 -1.75
CA VAL A 71 1.55 -2.43 -1.03
C VAL A 71 1.35 -2.47 0.49
N SER A 72 0.11 -2.69 0.94
CA SER A 72 -0.30 -2.52 2.35
C SER A 72 0.47 -3.40 3.33
N SER A 73 0.76 -4.66 2.99
CA SER A 73 1.45 -5.59 3.89
C SER A 73 2.88 -5.13 4.19
N LEU A 74 3.60 -4.68 3.16
CA LEU A 74 4.96 -4.18 3.32
C LEU A 74 4.97 -2.83 4.04
N ALA A 75 4.04 -1.94 3.71
CA ALA A 75 3.88 -0.65 4.37
C ALA A 75 3.59 -0.82 5.87
N ALA A 76 2.71 -1.76 6.23
CA ALA A 76 2.40 -2.09 7.62
C ALA A 76 3.62 -2.63 8.37
N ALA A 77 4.37 -3.56 7.76
CA ALA A 77 5.58 -4.13 8.36
C ALA A 77 6.65 -3.07 8.67
N HIS A 78 6.68 -1.98 7.91
CA HIS A 78 7.62 -0.85 8.09
C HIS A 78 7.00 0.37 8.76
N HIS A 79 5.73 0.31 9.18
CA HIS A 79 5.00 1.43 9.76
C HIS A 79 5.02 2.69 8.88
N VAL A 80 4.96 2.52 7.56
CA VAL A 80 4.94 3.61 6.59
C VAL A 80 3.50 3.87 6.15
N PRO A 81 2.97 5.10 6.34
CA PRO A 81 1.62 5.45 5.91
C PRO A 81 1.45 5.33 4.40
N LEU A 82 0.20 5.02 3.97
CA LEU A 82 -0.19 4.92 2.57
C LEU A 82 -1.22 6.01 2.22
N ALA A 83 -1.06 6.61 1.04
CA ALA A 83 -2.11 7.36 0.37
C ALA A 83 -2.33 6.80 -1.04
N GLY A 84 -3.58 6.74 -1.49
CA GLY A 84 -3.93 6.19 -2.81
C GLY A 84 -4.41 7.27 -3.76
N VAL A 85 -3.79 7.36 -4.94
CA VAL A 85 -4.22 8.22 -6.05
C VAL A 85 -4.93 7.37 -7.08
N ASN A 86 -6.19 7.67 -7.30
CA ASN A 86 -7.00 6.98 -8.30
C ASN A 86 -6.71 7.53 -9.70
N LEU A 87 -6.39 6.63 -10.64
CA LEU A 87 -6.18 6.96 -12.05
C LEU A 87 -7.43 6.75 -12.93
N GLY A 88 -8.55 6.30 -12.34
CA GLY A 88 -9.77 5.98 -13.07
C GLY A 88 -11.00 6.17 -12.22
N ARG A 89 -11.76 5.09 -11.98
CA ARG A 89 -12.92 5.13 -11.08
C ARG A 89 -12.49 5.14 -9.63
N LEU A 90 -13.06 6.04 -8.84
CA LEU A 90 -12.81 6.14 -7.41
C LEU A 90 -13.09 4.79 -6.73
N GLY A 91 -12.13 4.31 -5.94
CA GLY A 91 -12.24 3.11 -5.13
C GLY A 91 -12.65 3.45 -3.69
N PHE A 92 -12.72 2.43 -2.84
CA PHE A 92 -13.01 2.58 -1.42
C PHE A 92 -11.78 2.93 -0.57
N MET A 93 -10.58 2.65 -1.10
CA MET A 93 -9.31 2.83 -0.37
C MET A 93 -8.47 3.99 -0.91
N THR A 94 -8.76 4.45 -2.12
CA THR A 94 -8.03 5.59 -2.69
C THR A 94 -8.49 6.91 -2.09
N THR A 95 -7.55 7.77 -1.77
CA THR A 95 -7.76 9.02 -1.00
C THR A 95 -8.04 10.22 -1.88
N CYS A 96 -7.51 10.25 -3.10
CA CYS A 96 -7.66 11.40 -4.00
C CYS A 96 -7.60 11.00 -5.48
N SER A 97 -8.03 11.91 -6.32
CA SER A 97 -7.92 11.86 -7.79
C SER A 97 -6.65 12.58 -8.26
N VAL A 98 -6.35 12.46 -9.56
CA VAL A 98 -5.21 13.16 -10.19
C VAL A 98 -5.35 14.67 -10.09
N GLN A 99 -6.57 15.20 -10.12
CA GLN A 99 -6.86 16.63 -10.01
C GLN A 99 -6.48 17.21 -8.63
N GLU A 100 -6.49 16.36 -7.60
CA GLU A 100 -6.22 16.74 -6.22
C GLU A 100 -4.75 16.59 -5.81
N LEU A 101 -3.86 16.18 -6.72
CA LEU A 101 -2.43 16.02 -6.45
C LEU A 101 -1.75 17.28 -5.90
N PRO A 102 -2.07 18.52 -6.35
CA PRO A 102 -1.51 19.72 -5.74
C PRO A 102 -1.92 19.88 -4.27
N LEU A 103 -3.19 19.56 -3.95
CA LEU A 103 -3.68 19.61 -2.58
C LEU A 103 -3.02 18.53 -1.70
N LEU A 104 -2.84 17.33 -2.23
CA LEU A 104 -2.13 16.26 -1.54
C LEU A 104 -0.68 16.68 -1.22
N ALA A 105 0.05 17.23 -2.18
CA ALA A 105 1.43 17.67 -1.98
C ALA A 105 1.54 18.78 -0.92
N TYR A 106 0.60 19.73 -0.92
CA TYR A 106 0.50 20.78 0.10
C TYR A 106 0.20 20.19 1.49
N ALA A 107 -0.78 19.28 1.59
CA ALA A 107 -1.13 18.63 2.85
C ALA A 107 0.04 17.81 3.42
N LEU A 108 0.83 17.16 2.55
CA LEU A 108 2.03 16.42 2.95
C LEU A 108 3.11 17.35 3.50
N GLN A 109 3.32 18.52 2.89
CA GLN A 109 4.28 19.51 3.38
C GLN A 109 3.88 20.04 4.75
N GLU A 110 2.61 20.43 4.90
CA GLU A 110 2.09 21.02 6.15
C GLU A 110 1.89 19.96 7.26
N GLY A 111 1.92 18.67 6.94
CA GLY A 111 1.51 17.61 7.87
C GLY A 111 0.02 17.71 8.26
N SER A 112 -0.78 18.36 7.44
CA SER A 112 -2.21 18.64 7.69
C SER A 112 -3.11 17.58 7.07
N PHE A 113 -2.91 16.32 7.44
CA PHE A 113 -3.73 15.19 7.02
C PHE A 113 -4.08 14.30 8.21
N LEU A 114 -5.20 13.61 8.10
CA LEU A 114 -5.62 12.61 9.08
C LEU A 114 -5.19 11.23 8.58
N THR A 115 -4.76 10.38 9.52
CA THR A 115 -4.50 8.96 9.28
C THR A 115 -5.65 8.13 9.81
N ASP A 116 -6.10 7.17 9.01
CA ASP A 116 -7.03 6.12 9.40
C ASP A 116 -6.20 4.87 9.72
N GLU A 117 -6.20 4.44 10.97
CA GLU A 117 -5.49 3.25 11.40
C GLU A 117 -6.38 2.02 11.19
N ARG A 118 -5.86 1.05 10.44
CA ARG A 118 -6.58 -0.19 10.11
C ARG A 118 -5.86 -1.39 10.67
N SER A 119 -6.60 -2.27 11.33
CA SER A 119 -6.10 -3.57 11.74
C SER A 119 -5.79 -4.43 10.52
N MET A 120 -4.74 -5.25 10.63
CA MET A 120 -4.35 -6.23 9.62
C MET A 120 -4.55 -7.64 10.16
N LEU A 121 -4.91 -8.57 9.28
CA LEU A 121 -4.90 -9.99 9.60
C LEU A 121 -3.47 -10.53 9.48
N GLU A 122 -2.97 -11.18 10.50
CA GLU A 122 -1.74 -11.96 10.39
C GLU A 122 -2.07 -13.38 9.90
N VAL A 123 -1.44 -13.78 8.82
CA VAL A 123 -1.64 -15.09 8.21
C VAL A 123 -0.41 -15.97 8.47
N VAL A 124 -0.62 -17.05 9.20
CA VAL A 124 0.41 -18.04 9.49
C VAL A 124 0.01 -19.37 8.86
N ARG A 125 0.83 -19.88 7.94
CA ARG A 125 0.64 -21.23 7.40
C ARG A 125 1.30 -22.24 8.35
N MET A 126 0.55 -23.25 8.77
CA MET A 126 1.08 -24.34 9.58
C MET A 126 1.32 -25.58 8.71
N GLY A 127 2.41 -26.30 8.96
CA GLY A 127 2.63 -27.63 8.42
C GLY A 127 1.77 -28.67 9.13
N VAL A 128 1.70 -29.88 8.58
CA VAL A 128 1.00 -31.04 9.20
C VAL A 128 1.61 -31.46 10.55
N ASP A 129 2.84 -31.06 10.78
CA ASP A 129 3.59 -31.23 12.04
C ASP A 129 3.30 -30.15 13.09
N GLY A 130 2.40 -29.21 12.78
CA GLY A 130 2.09 -28.06 13.63
C GLY A 130 3.17 -26.97 13.66
N ILE A 131 4.16 -27.05 12.79
CA ILE A 131 5.22 -26.04 12.71
C ILE A 131 4.84 -24.94 11.72
N ALA A 132 5.04 -23.67 12.12
CA ALA A 132 4.79 -22.53 11.25
C ALA A 132 5.73 -22.52 10.05
N VAL A 133 5.15 -22.42 8.85
CA VAL A 133 5.90 -22.36 7.59
C VAL A 133 6.05 -20.89 7.16
N PRO A 134 7.26 -20.32 7.20
CA PRO A 134 7.46 -18.94 6.78
C PRO A 134 7.22 -18.72 5.27
N PRO A 135 7.00 -17.48 4.83
CA PRO A 135 6.88 -16.28 5.66
C PRO A 135 5.48 -16.11 6.27
N ARG A 136 5.40 -15.41 7.40
CA ARG A 136 4.13 -14.82 7.87
C ARG A 136 3.73 -13.71 6.92
N LYS A 137 2.43 -13.55 6.68
CA LYS A 137 1.89 -12.53 5.79
C LYS A 137 0.88 -11.66 6.50
N LEU A 138 0.80 -10.39 6.09
CA LEU A 138 -0.26 -9.48 6.52
C LEU A 138 -1.27 -9.30 5.40
N ALA A 139 -2.55 -9.32 5.74
CA ALA A 139 -3.64 -9.04 4.82
C ALA A 139 -4.50 -7.90 5.36
N LEU A 140 -4.83 -6.92 4.51
CA LEU A 140 -5.62 -5.76 4.92
C LEU A 140 -7.12 -6.04 4.89
N ASN A 141 -7.60 -6.78 3.89
CA ASN A 141 -9.02 -7.08 3.75
C ASN A 141 -9.36 -8.50 4.22
N GLU A 142 -8.79 -9.49 3.53
CA GLU A 142 -9.22 -10.89 3.65
C GLU A 142 -8.10 -11.87 3.33
N VAL A 143 -8.28 -13.09 3.75
CA VAL A 143 -7.47 -14.24 3.36
C VAL A 143 -8.36 -15.20 2.60
N SER A 144 -8.01 -15.48 1.35
CA SER A 144 -8.77 -16.40 0.50
C SER A 144 -8.03 -17.72 0.32
N LEU A 145 -8.74 -18.84 0.54
CA LEU A 145 -8.29 -20.17 0.19
C LEU A 145 -8.85 -20.54 -1.18
N ILE A 146 -7.96 -20.72 -2.13
CA ILE A 146 -8.33 -21.05 -3.50
C ILE A 146 -7.82 -22.44 -3.85
N ARG A 147 -8.69 -23.26 -4.41
CA ARG A 147 -8.35 -24.59 -4.88
C ARG A 147 -7.35 -24.50 -6.05
N ALA A 148 -6.22 -25.16 -5.91
CA ALA A 148 -5.14 -25.13 -6.91
C ALA A 148 -5.46 -25.88 -8.22
N GLN A 149 -6.34 -26.92 -8.15
CA GLN A 149 -6.71 -27.74 -9.31
C GLN A 149 -8.22 -27.81 -9.46
N SER A 150 -8.74 -27.57 -10.65
CA SER A 150 -10.16 -27.80 -10.96
C SER A 150 -10.48 -29.30 -10.97
N GLY A 151 -11.71 -29.66 -10.53
CA GLY A 151 -12.23 -31.02 -10.63
C GLY A 151 -12.06 -31.93 -9.40
N LYS A 152 -11.30 -31.55 -8.37
CA LYS A 152 -11.21 -32.30 -7.10
C LYS A 152 -11.96 -31.58 -5.99
N MET A 153 -12.65 -32.33 -5.14
CA MET A 153 -13.24 -31.81 -3.91
C MET A 153 -12.13 -31.55 -2.89
N VAL A 154 -12.30 -30.50 -2.08
CA VAL A 154 -11.44 -30.17 -0.94
C VAL A 154 -12.36 -30.01 0.25
N ASP A 155 -12.11 -30.78 1.29
CA ASP A 155 -12.77 -30.64 2.56
C ASP A 155 -11.97 -29.64 3.41
N LEU A 156 -12.66 -28.72 4.06
CA LEU A 156 -12.10 -27.71 4.93
C LEU A 156 -12.82 -27.77 6.27
N ASP A 157 -12.05 -27.91 7.32
CA ASP A 157 -12.53 -27.68 8.69
C ASP A 157 -12.14 -26.27 9.11
N ALA A 158 -13.05 -25.54 9.71
CA ALA A 158 -12.82 -24.21 10.23
C ALA A 158 -13.05 -24.22 11.75
N GLU A 159 -12.12 -23.64 12.47
CA GLU A 159 -12.22 -23.43 13.91
C GLU A 159 -12.10 -21.93 14.18
N ILE A 160 -13.02 -21.39 14.97
CA ILE A 160 -13.07 -19.99 15.36
C ILE A 160 -13.08 -19.93 16.88
N ASP A 161 -12.09 -19.26 17.47
CA ASP A 161 -11.95 -19.09 18.93
C ASP A 161 -11.96 -20.42 19.72
N GLY A 162 -11.57 -21.51 19.08
CA GLY A 162 -11.50 -22.86 19.69
C GLY A 162 -12.78 -23.67 19.54
N GLU A 163 -13.74 -23.25 18.72
CA GLU A 163 -14.97 -23.93 18.37
C GLU A 163 -15.10 -24.20 16.86
#